data_2cac22dd88f19e3083353c4376286d9c
#
_entry.id   2cac22dd88f19e3083353c4376286d9c
#
_cell.length_a   1.000
_cell.length_b   1.000
_cell.length_c   1.000
_cell.angle_alpha   90.00
_cell.angle_beta   90.00
_cell.angle_gamma   90.00
#
_symmetry.space_group_name_H-M   'P 1'
#
loop_
_entity.id
_entity.type
_entity.pdbx_description
1 polymer ?
#
loop_
_entity_poly.entity_id
_entity_poly.type
_entity_poly.pdbx_seq_one_letter_code
_entity_poly.pdbx_strand_id
1 'polypeptide(L)'
;MIFPLDNRHFITELWRNQADALSYFDRNVIIEFIKNGNTQRQYNEFAYIPCELERSGYLLKTKNKHGDYVVKLNNETFEVYSYIYEKYGKLGHFDE
;
A
#
# COMPACT_ATOMS: atom_id res chain seq x y z
N MET A 1 -0.40 -15.95 -5.44
CA MET A 1 -1.70 -15.94 -5.26
C MET A 1 -2.08 -15.38 -4.07
N ILE A 2 -3.11 -15.00 -3.94
CA ILE A 2 -3.47 -14.15 -2.93
C ILE A 2 -4.63 -14.59 -2.16
N PHE A 3 -5.78 -14.85 -2.77
CA PHE A 3 -6.92 -15.29 -2.03
C PHE A 3 -7.51 -16.54 -2.61
N PRO A 4 -7.99 -17.46 -1.78
CA PRO A 4 -8.92 -18.48 -2.23
C PRO A 4 -10.17 -17.81 -2.79
N LEU A 5 -10.74 -18.36 -3.86
CA LEU A 5 -11.88 -17.73 -4.52
C LEU A 5 -13.09 -17.59 -3.59
N ASP A 6 -13.32 -18.60 -2.77
CA ASP A 6 -14.46 -18.60 -1.86
C ASP A 6 -14.31 -17.62 -0.70
N ASN A 7 -13.08 -17.13 -0.45
CA ASN A 7 -12.80 -16.17 0.62
C ASN A 7 -12.52 -14.78 0.11
N ARG A 8 -12.59 -14.57 -1.21
CA ARG A 8 -12.15 -13.31 -1.79
C ARG A 8 -12.89 -12.10 -1.24
N HIS A 9 -14.20 -12.20 -1.12
CA HIS A 9 -14.98 -11.09 -0.61
C HIS A 9 -14.61 -10.75 0.83
N PHE A 10 -14.47 -11.76 1.66
CA PHE A 10 -14.10 -11.57 3.07
C PHE A 10 -12.74 -10.90 3.19
N ILE A 11 -11.76 -11.39 2.46
CA ILE A 11 -10.41 -10.85 2.52
C ILE A 11 -10.38 -9.42 1.99
N THR A 12 -11.10 -9.15 0.91
CA THR A 12 -11.21 -7.81 0.35
C THR A 12 -11.76 -6.85 1.39
N GLU A 13 -12.83 -7.22 2.06
CA GLU A 13 -13.45 -6.35 3.06
C GLU A 13 -12.53 -6.12 4.25
N LEU A 14 -11.79 -7.14 4.65
CA LEU A 14 -10.82 -7.00 5.73
C LEU A 14 -9.76 -5.95 5.40
N TRP A 15 -9.20 -6.02 4.21
CA TRP A 15 -8.19 -5.05 3.78
C TRP A 15 -8.78 -3.65 3.60
N ARG A 16 -10.02 -3.56 3.12
CA ARG A 16 -10.70 -2.27 3.00
C ARG A 16 -10.96 -1.65 4.37
N ASN A 17 -11.33 -2.47 5.36
CA ASN A 17 -11.50 -1.98 6.73
C ASN A 17 -10.17 -1.48 7.29
N GLN A 18 -9.07 -2.15 6.98
CA GLN A 18 -7.75 -1.69 7.39
C GLN A 18 -7.41 -0.36 6.75
N ALA A 19 -7.75 -0.19 5.48
CA ALA A 19 -7.53 1.07 4.78
C ALA A 19 -8.34 2.21 5.39
N ASP A 20 -9.56 1.92 5.84
CA ASP A 20 -10.39 2.94 6.50
C ASP A 20 -9.73 3.46 7.77
N ALA A 21 -8.92 2.64 8.42
CA ALA A 21 -8.21 3.05 9.64
C ALA A 21 -6.93 3.84 9.35
N LEU A 22 -6.48 3.87 8.11
CA LEU A 22 -5.30 4.63 7.74
C LEU A 22 -5.67 6.10 7.54
N SER A 23 -4.68 6.98 7.72
CA SER A 23 -4.88 8.39 7.42
C SER A 23 -5.01 8.61 5.91
N TYR A 24 -5.57 9.75 5.55
CA TYR A 24 -5.65 10.17 4.17
C TYR A 24 -4.26 10.15 3.50
N PHE A 25 -3.25 10.64 4.20
CA PHE A 25 -1.90 10.67 3.66
C PHE A 25 -1.34 9.27 3.41
N ASP A 26 -1.59 8.35 4.31
CA ASP A 26 -1.11 6.98 4.16
C ASP A 26 -1.80 6.28 3.01
N ARG A 27 -3.11 6.46 2.88
CA ARG A 27 -3.83 5.89 1.75
C ARG A 27 -3.30 6.42 0.42
N ASN A 28 -3.01 7.71 0.36
CA ASN A 28 -2.47 8.31 -0.86
C ASN A 28 -1.08 7.78 -1.20
N VAL A 29 -0.25 7.50 -0.21
CA VAL A 29 1.05 6.89 -0.46
C VAL A 29 0.88 5.53 -1.13
N ILE A 30 -0.05 4.72 -0.61
CA ILE A 30 -0.33 3.42 -1.22
C ILE A 30 -0.81 3.59 -2.66
N ILE A 31 -1.74 4.52 -2.89
CA ILE A 31 -2.29 4.75 -4.23
C ILE A 31 -1.20 5.19 -5.20
N GLU A 32 -0.27 6.05 -4.77
CA GLU A 32 0.81 6.47 -5.64
C GLU A 32 1.70 5.30 -6.04
N PHE A 33 2.01 4.40 -5.11
CA PHE A 33 2.77 3.20 -5.47
C PHE A 33 2.00 2.32 -6.45
N ILE A 34 0.69 2.19 -6.26
CA ILE A 34 -0.13 1.43 -7.21
C ILE A 34 -0.03 2.04 -8.60
N LYS A 35 -0.15 3.36 -8.71
CA LYS A 35 -0.14 4.04 -9.99
C LYS A 35 1.20 3.95 -10.71
N ASN A 36 2.30 3.86 -9.96
CA ASN A 36 3.62 3.79 -10.59
C ASN A 36 4.17 2.37 -10.70
N GLY A 37 3.33 1.35 -10.50
CA GLY A 37 3.73 -0.04 -10.65
C GLY A 37 4.63 -0.54 -9.53
N ASN A 38 4.52 0.05 -8.36
CA ASN A 38 5.31 -0.28 -7.18
C ASN A 38 6.81 -0.06 -7.42
N THR A 39 7.14 0.95 -8.20
CA THR A 39 8.53 1.33 -8.41
C THR A 39 9.09 1.89 -7.10
N GLN A 40 10.25 1.41 -6.68
CA GLN A 40 10.82 1.87 -5.42
C GLN A 40 11.17 3.37 -5.51
N ARG A 41 11.05 4.04 -4.37
CA ARG A 41 11.31 5.46 -4.25
C ARG A 41 12.32 5.69 -3.14
N GLN A 42 13.08 6.77 -3.24
CA GLN A 42 14.00 7.11 -2.17
C GLN A 42 13.22 7.59 -0.95
N TYR A 43 13.65 7.14 0.22
CA TYR A 43 12.96 7.42 1.47
C TYR A 43 12.85 8.93 1.73
N ASN A 44 13.88 9.68 1.35
CA ASN A 44 13.91 11.12 1.58
C ASN A 44 13.10 11.93 0.58
N GLU A 45 12.47 11.29 -0.40
CA GLU A 45 11.58 11.99 -1.33
C GLU A 45 10.24 12.33 -0.70
N PHE A 46 9.89 11.69 0.41
CA PHE A 46 8.59 11.90 1.02
C PHE A 46 8.60 13.19 1.84
N ALA A 47 7.65 14.08 1.55
CA ALA A 47 7.44 15.28 2.37
C ALA A 47 6.85 14.91 3.73
N TYR A 48 6.15 13.78 3.78
CA TYR A 48 5.57 13.21 4.98
C TYR A 48 6.09 11.78 5.10
N ILE A 49 6.70 11.46 6.23
CA ILE A 49 7.26 10.12 6.42
C ILE A 49 6.16 9.17 6.88
N PRO A 50 5.83 8.14 6.08
CA PRO A 50 4.71 7.25 6.40
C PRO A 50 5.09 6.19 7.42
N CYS A 51 5.35 6.61 8.64
CA CYS A 51 5.83 5.73 9.70
C CYS A 51 4.86 4.59 10.03
N GLU A 52 3.56 4.88 9.97
CA GLU A 52 2.56 3.84 10.26
C GLU A 52 2.56 2.75 9.22
N LEU A 53 2.71 3.11 7.95
CA LEU A 53 2.78 2.11 6.87
C LEU A 53 4.01 1.23 7.03
N GLU A 54 5.13 1.83 7.40
CA GLU A 54 6.36 1.08 7.61
C GLU A 54 6.21 0.15 8.82
N ARG A 55 5.68 0.68 9.92
CA ARG A 55 5.49 -0.09 11.15
C ARG A 55 4.53 -1.25 10.96
N SER A 56 3.48 -1.03 10.18
CA SER A 56 2.46 -2.05 9.93
C SER A 56 2.86 -3.05 8.87
N GLY A 57 4.02 -2.87 8.24
CA GLY A 57 4.51 -3.83 7.25
C GLY A 57 4.02 -3.61 5.84
N TYR A 58 3.27 -2.55 5.58
CA TYR A 58 2.83 -2.25 4.22
C TYR A 58 3.97 -1.77 3.34
N LEU A 59 4.93 -1.04 3.92
CA LEU A 59 6.11 -0.57 3.22
C LEU A 59 7.34 -1.36 3.63
N LEU A 60 8.16 -1.70 2.66
CA LEU A 60 9.46 -2.29 2.88
C LEU A 60 10.52 -1.23 2.65
N LYS A 61 11.38 -1.03 3.65
CA LYS A 61 12.48 -0.10 3.57
C LYS A 61 13.76 -0.90 3.50
N THR A 62 14.51 -0.69 2.44
CA THR A 62 15.78 -1.39 2.23
C THR A 62 16.84 -0.38 1.86
N LYS A 63 18.10 -0.84 1.85
CA LYS A 63 19.23 0.00 1.46
C LYS A 63 19.68 -0.45 0.07
N ASN A 64 19.82 0.50 -0.85
CA ASN A 64 20.30 0.17 -2.18
C ASN A 64 21.82 0.03 -2.18
N LYS A 65 22.40 -0.29 -3.35
CA LYS A 65 23.84 -0.52 -3.45
C LYS A 65 24.66 0.76 -3.23
N HIS A 66 24.04 1.92 -3.29
CA HIS A 66 24.70 3.21 -3.02
C HIS A 66 24.57 3.63 -1.57
N GLY A 67 23.93 2.84 -0.74
CA GLY A 67 23.76 3.15 0.67
C GLY A 67 22.55 4.01 0.99
N ASP A 68 21.72 4.33 0.01
CA ASP A 68 20.50 5.11 0.22
C ASP A 68 19.35 4.22 0.61
N TYR A 69 18.48 4.73 1.48
CA TYR A 69 17.28 4.00 1.83
C TYR A 69 16.21 4.20 0.77
N VAL A 70 15.60 3.10 0.35
CA VAL A 70 14.51 3.10 -0.63
C VAL A 70 13.33 2.32 -0.06
N VAL A 71 12.14 2.65 -0.54
CA VAL A 71 10.90 2.03 -0.07
C VAL A 71 10.03 1.64 -1.25
N LYS A 72 9.26 0.60 -1.06
CA LYS A 72 8.16 0.22 -1.94
C LYS A 72 7.14 -0.54 -1.10
N LEU A 73 5.96 -0.78 -1.65
CA LEU A 73 4.99 -1.63 -0.97
C LEU A 73 5.50 -3.07 -0.98
N ASN A 74 5.22 -3.82 0.08
CA ASN A 74 5.50 -5.23 0.00
C ASN A 74 4.58 -5.85 -1.05
N ASN A 75 4.98 -7.00 -1.60
CA ASN A 75 4.30 -7.56 -2.77
C ASN A 75 2.84 -7.87 -2.50
N GLU A 76 2.52 -8.43 -1.35
CA GLU A 76 1.14 -8.76 -1.04
C GLU A 76 0.28 -7.50 -0.94
N THR A 77 0.78 -6.46 -0.27
CA THR A 77 0.07 -5.19 -0.15
C THR A 77 -0.19 -4.60 -1.53
N PHE A 78 0.83 -4.60 -2.39
CA PHE A 78 0.67 -4.09 -3.73
C PHE A 78 -0.39 -4.86 -4.51
N GLU A 79 -0.35 -6.18 -4.46
CA GLU A 79 -1.31 -7.00 -5.20
C GLU A 79 -2.73 -6.81 -4.70
N VAL A 80 -2.94 -6.85 -3.40
CA VAL A 80 -4.28 -6.76 -2.83
C VAL A 80 -4.88 -5.39 -3.05
N TYR A 81 -4.14 -4.33 -2.73
CA TYR A 81 -4.67 -2.98 -2.90
C TYR A 81 -4.77 -2.56 -4.36
N SER A 82 -3.92 -3.09 -5.25
CA SER A 82 -4.10 -2.84 -6.68
C SER A 82 -5.42 -3.41 -7.17
N TYR A 83 -5.75 -4.63 -6.74
CA TYR A 83 -7.03 -5.24 -7.08
C TYR A 83 -8.20 -4.40 -6.54
N ILE A 84 -8.11 -3.98 -5.29
CA ILE A 84 -9.17 -3.19 -4.66
C ILE A 84 -9.32 -1.84 -5.35
N TYR A 85 -8.22 -1.16 -5.62
CA TYR A 85 -8.25 0.14 -6.26
C TYR A 85 -8.82 0.06 -7.66
N GLU A 86 -8.45 -0.96 -8.41
CA GLU A 86 -8.97 -1.15 -9.76
C GLU A 86 -10.48 -1.40 -9.73
N LYS A 87 -10.95 -2.15 -8.75
CA LYS A 87 -12.37 -2.51 -8.69
C LYS A 87 -13.24 -1.39 -8.14
N TYR A 88 -12.75 -0.65 -7.15
CA TYR A 88 -13.60 0.31 -6.42
C TYR A 88 -13.19 1.76 -6.62
N GLY A 89 -12.00 2.03 -7.16
CA GLY A 89 -11.50 3.38 -7.33
C GLY A 89 -11.00 4.01 -6.05
N LYS A 90 -10.96 3.25 -4.97
CA LYS A 90 -10.48 3.70 -3.66
C LYS A 90 -10.09 2.48 -2.85
N LEU A 91 -9.33 2.68 -1.77
CA LEU A 91 -8.84 1.55 -0.97
C LEU A 91 -9.86 1.13 0.07
N GLY A 92 -10.43 2.08 0.79
CA GLY A 92 -11.40 1.81 1.82
C GLY A 92 -12.82 1.98 1.31
N HIS A 93 -13.74 2.24 2.23
CA HIS A 93 -15.16 2.38 1.91
C HIS A 93 -15.57 3.84 1.70
N PHE A 94 -14.72 4.79 2.11
CA PHE A 94 -15.04 6.21 2.07
C PHE A 94 -14.18 6.92 1.05
N ASP A 95 -14.72 7.97 0.43
CA ASP A 95 -13.97 8.79 -0.52
C ASP A 95 -12.90 9.59 0.21
N GLU A 96 -11.83 9.88 -0.51
CA GLU A 96 -10.74 10.68 -0.01
C GLU A 96 -11.03 12.17 -0.06
#